data_659d1400122a738a59bbc1af1c54e021
#
_entry.id   659d1400122a738a59bbc1af1c54e021
#
_cell.length_a   1.000
_cell.length_b   1.000
_cell.length_c   1.000
_cell.angle_alpha   90.00
_cell.angle_beta   90.00
_cell.angle_gamma   90.00
#
_symmetry.space_group_name_H-M   'P 1'
#
loop_
_entity.id
_entity.type
_entity.pdbx_description
1 polymer ?
#
loop_
_entity_poly.entity_id
_entity_poly.type
_entity_poly.pdbx_seq_one_letter_code
_entity_poly.pdbx_strand_id
1 'polypeptide(L)'
;MIRQPKRDERRQIIPLIELIMQDMELPILEHTSPELLYAMLEEAMLDDQFRYGLKNTLVYIHEGKVAGAIFGYHGHLEDVIDDPFHRLYEDYNTPHQIPLYEDKETMPGEWYIDILAVYPKYRRIGIGRKLLVEVENLARQQGATKIALNCEKDNTKAYKLYEKLGYMPESERVLSGHPYYHMTKSL
;
A
#
# COMPACT_ATOMS: atom_id res chain seq x y z
N MET A 1 -0.04 19.05 -3.37
CA MET A 1 -0.89 18.60 -4.49
C MET A 1 -0.93 17.08 -4.49
N ILE A 2 -2.13 16.47 -4.66
CA ILE A 2 -2.28 14.99 -4.76
C ILE A 2 -2.62 14.64 -6.22
N ARG A 3 -2.05 13.57 -6.72
CA ARG A 3 -2.27 13.03 -8.07
C ARG A 3 -1.69 11.63 -8.21
N GLN A 4 -1.97 10.96 -9.30
CA GLN A 4 -1.23 9.75 -9.68
C GLN A 4 0.25 10.08 -9.94
N PRO A 5 1.16 9.15 -9.63
CA PRO A 5 2.59 9.37 -9.84
C PRO A 5 2.96 9.35 -11.32
N LYS A 6 4.07 9.99 -11.64
CA LYS A 6 4.73 9.86 -12.94
C LYS A 6 5.68 8.66 -12.93
N ARG A 7 6.03 8.18 -14.12
CA ARG A 7 6.95 7.04 -14.27
C ARG A 7 8.32 7.27 -13.64
N ASP A 8 8.85 8.48 -13.70
CA ASP A 8 10.15 8.87 -13.15
C ASP A 8 10.13 9.09 -11.63
N GLU A 9 8.96 9.10 -11.00
CA GLU A 9 8.81 9.27 -9.56
C GLU A 9 8.87 7.94 -8.77
N ARG A 10 8.87 6.78 -9.44
CA ARG A 10 8.91 5.45 -8.79
C ARG A 10 10.04 5.32 -7.76
N ARG A 11 11.24 5.79 -8.09
CA ARG A 11 12.39 5.78 -7.17
C ARG A 11 12.20 6.62 -5.92
N GLN A 12 11.27 7.57 -5.92
CA GLN A 12 10.88 8.33 -4.74
C GLN A 12 9.76 7.63 -3.96
N ILE A 13 9.07 6.67 -4.56
CA ILE A 13 7.94 5.95 -3.96
C ILE A 13 8.41 4.66 -3.27
N ILE A 14 9.33 3.92 -3.88
CA ILE A 14 9.82 2.62 -3.37
C ILE A 14 10.30 2.70 -1.91
N PRO A 15 11.06 3.72 -1.47
CA PRO A 15 11.43 3.83 -0.05
C PRO A 15 10.23 3.99 0.90
N LEU A 16 9.08 4.48 0.42
CA LEU A 16 7.85 4.54 1.23
C LEU A 16 7.20 3.16 1.37
N ILE A 17 7.28 2.34 0.32
CA ILE A 17 6.84 0.94 0.37
C ILE A 17 7.74 0.15 1.33
N GLU A 18 9.05 0.29 1.20
CA GLU A 18 10.03 -0.39 2.05
C GLU A 18 9.84 -0.06 3.54
N LEU A 19 9.51 1.18 3.90
CA LEU A 19 9.22 1.54 5.30
C LEU A 19 8.13 0.67 5.91
N ILE A 20 7.07 0.38 5.16
CA ILE A 20 5.96 -0.46 5.63
C ILE A 20 6.34 -1.94 5.62
N MET A 21 7.07 -2.40 4.59
CA MET A 21 7.60 -3.76 4.56
C MET A 21 8.50 -4.05 5.77
N GLN A 22 9.31 -3.07 6.19
CA GLN A 22 10.15 -3.16 7.40
C GLN A 22 9.32 -3.19 8.67
N ASP A 23 8.30 -2.32 8.78
CA ASP A 23 7.39 -2.30 9.93
C ASP A 23 6.60 -3.63 10.06
N MET A 24 6.28 -4.28 8.94
CA MET A 24 5.62 -5.59 8.88
C MET A 24 6.59 -6.77 8.99
N GLU A 25 7.89 -6.55 9.02
CA GLU A 25 8.92 -7.59 9.09
C GLU A 25 8.78 -8.66 7.98
N LEU A 26 8.51 -8.20 6.74
CA LEU A 26 8.22 -9.12 5.63
C LEU A 26 9.43 -9.98 5.26
N PRO A 27 9.27 -11.31 5.08
CA PRO A 27 10.37 -12.26 4.81
C PRO A 27 11.18 -11.91 3.56
N ILE A 28 10.58 -11.28 2.55
CA ILE A 28 11.27 -10.89 1.33
C ILE A 28 12.49 -9.99 1.59
N LEU A 29 12.46 -9.18 2.65
CA LEU A 29 13.57 -8.29 3.03
C LEU A 29 14.81 -9.05 3.50
N GLU A 30 14.65 -10.27 4.03
CA GLU A 30 15.76 -11.11 4.48
C GLU A 30 16.40 -11.91 3.34
N HIS A 31 15.63 -12.17 2.27
CA HIS A 31 16.01 -13.09 1.20
C HIS A 31 16.32 -12.39 -0.12
N THR A 32 16.12 -11.09 -0.21
CA THR A 32 16.35 -10.30 -1.43
C THR A 32 17.18 -9.07 -1.08
N SER A 33 18.26 -8.83 -1.86
CA SER A 33 19.04 -7.61 -1.62
C SER A 33 18.23 -6.35 -1.89
N PRO A 34 18.49 -5.24 -1.18
CA PRO A 34 17.78 -3.98 -1.43
C PRO A 34 17.81 -3.52 -2.88
N GLU A 35 18.97 -3.66 -3.54
CA GLU A 35 19.15 -3.26 -4.93
C GLU A 35 18.27 -4.07 -5.87
N LEU A 36 18.19 -5.39 -5.64
CA LEU A 36 17.36 -6.30 -6.43
C LEU A 36 15.89 -6.03 -6.20
N LEU A 37 15.46 -5.90 -4.93
CA LEU A 37 14.08 -5.58 -4.58
C LEU A 37 13.65 -4.25 -5.21
N TYR A 38 14.49 -3.23 -5.17
CA TYR A 38 14.20 -1.93 -5.78
C TYR A 38 14.05 -2.03 -7.29
N ALA A 39 14.94 -2.76 -7.97
CA ALA A 39 14.86 -2.96 -9.41
C ALA A 39 13.55 -3.67 -9.81
N MET A 40 13.19 -4.74 -9.10
CA MET A 40 11.96 -5.49 -9.36
C MET A 40 10.72 -4.64 -9.07
N LEU A 41 10.67 -3.91 -7.95
CA LEU A 41 9.56 -3.01 -7.64
C LEU A 41 9.43 -1.89 -8.68
N GLU A 42 10.56 -1.28 -9.09
CA GLU A 42 10.55 -0.22 -10.10
C GLU A 42 9.99 -0.70 -11.44
N GLU A 43 10.26 -1.94 -11.82
CA GLU A 43 9.73 -2.56 -13.03
C GLU A 43 8.26 -2.95 -12.87
N ALA A 44 7.91 -3.68 -11.81
CA ALA A 44 6.54 -4.12 -11.54
C ALA A 44 5.55 -2.95 -11.44
N MET A 45 5.95 -1.80 -10.90
CA MET A 45 5.12 -0.59 -10.81
C MET A 45 4.66 -0.05 -12.17
N LEU A 46 5.25 -0.48 -13.27
CA LEU A 46 4.79 -0.13 -14.63
C LEU A 46 3.59 -0.95 -15.09
N ASP A 47 3.33 -2.08 -14.44
CA ASP A 47 2.15 -2.90 -14.70
C ASP A 47 0.96 -2.35 -13.90
N ASP A 48 -0.11 -1.99 -14.59
CA ASP A 48 -1.32 -1.44 -13.98
C ASP A 48 -2.10 -2.48 -13.12
N GLN A 49 -1.77 -3.76 -13.24
CA GLN A 49 -2.35 -4.85 -12.47
C GLN A 49 -1.58 -5.12 -11.16
N PHE A 50 -0.41 -4.51 -10.98
CA PHE A 50 0.37 -4.69 -9.76
C PHE A 50 -0.20 -3.86 -8.61
N ARG A 51 -0.13 -4.39 -7.36
CA ARG A 51 -0.63 -3.69 -6.16
C ARG A 51 -0.07 -2.28 -6.00
N TYR A 52 1.18 -2.05 -6.39
CA TYR A 52 1.85 -0.75 -6.38
C TYR A 52 1.95 -0.13 -7.77
N GLY A 53 1.17 -0.62 -8.73
CA GLY A 53 1.07 -0.03 -10.06
C GLY A 53 0.68 1.45 -10.00
N LEU A 54 1.10 2.23 -11.00
CA LEU A 54 0.88 3.69 -11.00
C LEU A 54 -0.60 4.07 -10.93
N LYS A 55 -1.50 3.24 -11.48
CA LYS A 55 -2.96 3.44 -11.40
C LYS A 55 -3.53 3.19 -10.00
N ASN A 56 -2.89 2.35 -9.21
CA ASN A 56 -3.29 1.99 -7.86
C ASN A 56 -2.70 2.92 -6.80
N THR A 57 -2.00 3.98 -7.23
CA THR A 57 -1.19 4.84 -6.38
C THR A 57 -1.62 6.30 -6.49
N LEU A 58 -1.74 6.98 -5.35
CA LEU A 58 -1.75 8.44 -5.28
C LEU A 58 -0.53 8.93 -4.50
N VAL A 59 0.08 10.01 -4.96
CA VAL A 59 1.20 10.66 -4.28
C VAL A 59 0.86 12.08 -3.85
N TYR A 60 1.35 12.47 -2.69
CA TYR A 60 1.35 13.86 -2.26
C TYR A 60 2.67 14.51 -2.65
N ILE A 61 2.60 15.56 -3.48
CA ILE A 61 3.76 16.34 -3.90
C ILE A 61 3.90 17.57 -3.01
N HIS A 62 5.07 17.72 -2.41
CA HIS A 62 5.50 18.85 -1.60
C HIS A 62 6.81 19.40 -2.17
N GLU A 63 6.83 20.69 -2.53
CA GLU A 63 8.01 21.35 -3.14
C GLU A 63 8.64 20.55 -4.31
N GLY A 64 7.79 20.00 -5.18
CA GLY A 64 8.22 19.25 -6.36
C GLY A 64 8.70 17.80 -6.10
N LYS A 65 8.63 17.31 -4.85
CA LYS A 65 9.06 15.96 -4.46
C LYS A 65 7.90 15.14 -3.91
N VAL A 66 7.99 13.82 -4.05
CA VAL A 66 7.07 12.91 -3.38
C VAL A 66 7.30 12.99 -1.88
N ALA A 67 6.27 13.38 -1.14
CA ALA A 67 6.31 13.49 0.32
C ALA A 67 5.59 12.33 1.03
N GLY A 68 4.66 11.67 0.34
CA GLY A 68 3.93 10.51 0.81
C GLY A 68 3.16 9.86 -0.32
N ALA A 69 2.76 8.62 -0.11
CA ALA A 69 1.99 7.83 -1.06
C ALA A 69 0.92 7.01 -0.34
N ILE A 70 -0.15 6.70 -1.07
CA ILE A 70 -1.19 5.78 -0.67
C ILE A 70 -1.49 4.84 -1.84
N PHE A 71 -1.68 3.56 -1.54
CA PHE A 71 -1.91 2.49 -2.49
C PHE A 71 -3.19 1.76 -2.14
N GLY A 72 -3.89 1.27 -3.14
CA GLY A 72 -5.04 0.44 -2.90
C GLY A 72 -5.64 -0.14 -4.17
N TYR A 73 -6.48 -1.14 -4.00
CA TYR A 73 -7.03 -1.93 -5.09
C TYR A 73 -8.34 -2.61 -4.67
N HIS A 74 -9.08 -3.14 -5.63
CA HIS A 74 -10.26 -3.97 -5.33
C HIS A 74 -9.83 -5.30 -4.70
N GLY A 75 -10.36 -5.64 -3.53
CA GLY A 75 -9.99 -6.83 -2.77
C GLY A 75 -10.11 -8.15 -3.53
N HIS A 76 -11.03 -8.25 -4.49
CA HIS A 76 -11.14 -9.44 -5.33
C HIS A 76 -9.93 -9.70 -6.24
N LEU A 77 -9.02 -8.74 -6.39
CA LEU A 77 -7.78 -8.87 -7.18
C LEU A 77 -6.63 -9.45 -6.35
N GLU A 78 -6.78 -9.60 -5.04
CA GLU A 78 -5.68 -9.96 -4.13
C GLU A 78 -4.94 -11.23 -4.54
N ASP A 79 -5.64 -12.24 -5.06
CA ASP A 79 -5.02 -13.51 -5.47
C ASP A 79 -4.07 -13.40 -6.67
N VAL A 80 -4.17 -12.33 -7.47
CA VAL A 80 -3.40 -12.13 -8.71
C VAL A 80 -2.64 -10.79 -8.74
N ILE A 81 -2.84 -9.95 -7.73
CA ILE A 81 -2.33 -8.57 -7.72
C ILE A 81 -0.80 -8.50 -7.70
N ASP A 82 -0.12 -9.56 -7.25
CA ASP A 82 1.34 -9.66 -7.16
C ASP A 82 1.97 -10.44 -8.31
N ASP A 83 1.17 -11.03 -9.22
CA ASP A 83 1.67 -11.76 -10.38
C ASP A 83 2.66 -10.96 -11.24
N PRO A 84 2.48 -9.65 -11.48
CA PRO A 84 3.46 -8.84 -12.20
C PRO A 84 4.83 -8.80 -11.53
N PHE A 85 4.88 -8.80 -10.20
CA PHE A 85 6.13 -8.84 -9.44
C PHE A 85 6.73 -10.27 -9.45
N HIS A 86 5.91 -11.29 -9.23
CA HIS A 86 6.38 -12.69 -9.17
C HIS A 86 6.95 -13.17 -10.50
N ARG A 87 6.45 -12.71 -11.64
CA ARG A 87 7.03 -13.03 -12.96
C ARG A 87 8.48 -12.56 -13.10
N LEU A 88 8.87 -11.50 -12.42
CA LEU A 88 10.24 -10.98 -12.46
C LEU A 88 11.25 -11.87 -11.75
N TYR A 89 10.83 -12.84 -10.94
CA TYR A 89 11.75 -13.80 -10.32
C TYR A 89 12.56 -14.59 -11.36
N GLU A 90 11.94 -14.97 -12.47
CA GLU A 90 12.61 -15.65 -13.57
C GLU A 90 13.54 -14.69 -14.32
N ASP A 91 13.08 -13.48 -14.64
CA ASP A 91 13.83 -12.48 -15.39
C ASP A 91 15.11 -12.03 -14.65
N TYR A 92 15.03 -11.94 -13.34
CA TYR A 92 16.15 -11.54 -12.48
C TYR A 92 16.98 -12.72 -11.91
N ASN A 93 16.65 -13.98 -12.29
CA ASN A 93 17.31 -15.19 -11.78
C ASN A 93 17.42 -15.21 -10.25
N THR A 94 16.34 -14.86 -9.55
CA THR A 94 16.35 -14.81 -8.09
C THR A 94 16.49 -16.23 -7.50
N PRO A 95 17.36 -16.42 -6.50
CA PRO A 95 17.56 -17.76 -5.90
C PRO A 95 16.35 -18.22 -5.08
N HIS A 96 15.53 -17.30 -4.63
CA HIS A 96 14.33 -17.56 -3.81
C HIS A 96 13.14 -16.83 -4.41
N GLN A 97 12.04 -17.55 -4.59
CA GLN A 97 10.75 -17.01 -5.07
C GLN A 97 9.83 -16.86 -3.86
N ILE A 98 10.08 -15.82 -3.04
CA ILE A 98 9.32 -15.55 -1.83
C ILE A 98 8.15 -14.67 -2.19
N PRO A 99 6.90 -15.00 -1.80
CA PRO A 99 5.75 -14.14 -2.00
C PRO A 99 5.99 -12.74 -1.44
N LEU A 100 5.52 -11.71 -2.14
CA LEU A 100 5.63 -10.33 -1.65
C LEU A 100 4.85 -10.17 -0.34
N TYR A 101 3.68 -10.80 -0.26
CA TYR A 101 2.85 -10.94 0.93
C TYR A 101 2.36 -12.38 1.08
N GLU A 102 2.38 -12.92 2.30
CA GLU A 102 1.97 -14.30 2.58
C GLU A 102 0.50 -14.38 3.04
N ASP A 103 0.05 -13.38 3.78
CA ASP A 103 -1.29 -13.35 4.35
C ASP A 103 -2.29 -12.66 3.44
N LYS A 104 -3.55 -13.12 3.48
CA LYS A 104 -4.66 -12.43 2.86
C LYS A 104 -5.11 -11.26 3.72
N GLU A 105 -5.12 -10.07 3.13
CA GLU A 105 -5.39 -8.82 3.83
C GLU A 105 -6.81 -8.29 3.60
N THR A 106 -7.46 -8.71 2.49
CA THR A 106 -8.74 -8.17 2.05
C THR A 106 -9.94 -9.06 2.37
N MET A 107 -11.13 -8.48 2.22
CA MET A 107 -12.42 -9.17 2.26
C MET A 107 -13.17 -8.97 0.94
N PRO A 108 -14.10 -9.90 0.57
CA PRO A 108 -14.90 -9.73 -0.65
C PRO A 108 -15.71 -8.43 -0.65
N GLY A 109 -15.77 -7.78 -1.84
CA GLY A 109 -16.66 -6.64 -2.07
C GLY A 109 -16.14 -5.29 -1.56
N GLU A 110 -14.90 -5.21 -1.13
CA GLU A 110 -14.28 -3.96 -0.69
C GLU A 110 -13.18 -3.47 -1.64
N TRP A 111 -12.94 -2.16 -1.59
CA TRP A 111 -11.73 -1.54 -2.08
C TRP A 111 -10.76 -1.39 -0.92
N TYR A 112 -9.57 -1.93 -1.03
CA TYR A 112 -8.63 -2.05 0.06
C TYR A 112 -7.50 -1.02 -0.04
N ILE A 113 -7.29 -0.25 1.03
CA ILE A 113 -6.11 0.59 1.22
C ILE A 113 -5.00 -0.31 1.78
N ASP A 114 -3.98 -0.53 0.96
CA ASP A 114 -2.86 -1.41 1.28
C ASP A 114 -1.79 -0.67 2.11
N ILE A 115 -1.19 0.36 1.55
CA ILE A 115 -0.17 1.17 2.21
C ILE A 115 -0.56 2.65 2.24
N LEU A 116 -0.35 3.28 3.39
CA LEU A 116 -0.29 4.72 3.54
C LEU A 116 1.03 5.09 4.21
N ALA A 117 1.94 5.68 3.47
CA ALA A 117 3.25 6.08 3.98
C ALA A 117 3.55 7.56 3.71
N VAL A 118 4.18 8.22 4.68
CA VAL A 118 4.64 9.60 4.59
C VAL A 118 6.08 9.64 5.08
N TYR A 119 6.97 10.25 4.29
CA TYR A 119 8.37 10.43 4.69
C TYR A 119 8.47 11.11 6.07
N PRO A 120 9.34 10.65 6.98
CA PRO A 120 9.42 11.15 8.36
C PRO A 120 9.49 12.68 8.43
N LYS A 121 10.27 13.31 7.57
CA LYS A 121 10.45 14.78 7.51
C LYS A 121 9.19 15.57 7.11
N TYR A 122 8.19 14.91 6.52
CA TYR A 122 6.92 15.52 6.08
C TYR A 122 5.73 15.06 6.93
N ARG A 123 5.96 14.32 8.01
CA ARG A 123 4.90 13.91 8.93
C ARG A 123 4.35 15.09 9.74
N ARG A 124 3.17 14.91 10.34
CA ARG A 124 2.46 15.86 11.23
C ARG A 124 1.95 17.15 10.58
N ILE A 125 2.00 17.28 9.25
CA ILE A 125 1.42 18.42 8.49
C ILE A 125 0.14 18.03 7.72
N GLY A 126 -0.47 16.89 8.09
CA GLY A 126 -1.77 16.44 7.58
C GLY A 126 -1.75 15.72 6.24
N ILE A 127 -0.58 15.34 5.71
CA ILE A 127 -0.45 14.66 4.40
C ILE A 127 -1.23 13.33 4.39
N GLY A 128 -1.06 12.48 5.40
CA GLY A 128 -1.76 11.19 5.47
C GLY A 128 -3.28 11.35 5.43
N ARG A 129 -3.83 12.32 6.18
CA ARG A 129 -5.27 12.61 6.16
C ARG A 129 -5.74 13.05 4.76
N LYS A 130 -4.97 13.89 4.08
CA LYS A 130 -5.32 14.37 2.74
C LYS A 130 -5.29 13.22 1.72
N LEU A 131 -4.30 12.32 1.82
CA LEU A 131 -4.21 11.12 0.98
C LEU A 131 -5.39 10.18 1.22
N LEU A 132 -5.79 9.95 2.47
CA LEU A 132 -6.96 9.12 2.82
C LEU A 132 -8.26 9.67 2.24
N VAL A 133 -8.47 10.98 2.29
CA VAL A 133 -9.66 11.61 1.69
C VAL A 133 -9.66 11.46 0.17
N GLU A 134 -8.51 11.62 -0.47
CA GLU A 134 -8.41 11.56 -1.93
C GLU A 134 -8.51 10.13 -2.46
N VAL A 135 -7.99 9.14 -1.73
CA VAL A 135 -8.10 7.73 -2.15
C VAL A 135 -9.54 7.22 -2.10
N GLU A 136 -10.38 7.76 -1.20
CA GLU A 136 -11.82 7.46 -1.21
C GLU A 136 -12.49 7.93 -2.51
N ASN A 137 -12.06 9.09 -3.04
CA ASN A 137 -12.55 9.56 -4.34
C ASN A 137 -12.10 8.64 -5.49
N LEU A 138 -10.86 8.17 -5.45
CA LEU A 138 -10.36 7.19 -6.42
C LEU A 138 -11.16 5.89 -6.36
N ALA A 139 -11.41 5.36 -5.16
CA ALA A 139 -12.20 4.15 -4.96
C ALA A 139 -13.64 4.31 -5.51
N ARG A 140 -14.29 5.45 -5.24
CA ARG A 140 -15.64 5.75 -5.82
C ARG A 140 -15.61 5.80 -7.34
N GLN A 141 -14.61 6.44 -7.93
CA GLN A 141 -14.44 6.50 -9.40
C GLN A 141 -14.25 5.10 -10.02
N GLN A 142 -13.68 4.17 -9.27
CA GLN A 142 -13.53 2.77 -9.65
C GLN A 142 -14.77 1.90 -9.31
N GLY A 143 -15.88 2.52 -8.88
CA GLY A 143 -17.14 1.84 -8.61
C GLY A 143 -17.24 1.16 -7.24
N ALA A 144 -16.33 1.45 -6.32
CA ALA A 144 -16.40 0.91 -4.96
C ALA A 144 -17.51 1.59 -4.14
N THR A 145 -18.20 0.79 -3.33
CA THR A 145 -19.21 1.23 -2.36
C THR A 145 -18.75 1.07 -0.91
N LYS A 146 -17.66 0.32 -0.71
CA LYS A 146 -17.05 0.05 0.58
C LYS A 146 -15.53 0.14 0.44
N ILE A 147 -14.87 0.83 1.37
CA ILE A 147 -13.42 0.92 1.47
C ILE A 147 -12.96 0.36 2.80
N ALA A 148 -11.81 -0.31 2.81
CA ALA A 148 -11.26 -0.98 3.97
C ALA A 148 -9.76 -0.75 4.12
N LEU A 149 -9.26 -0.99 5.32
CA LEU A 149 -7.84 -1.02 5.65
C LEU A 149 -7.59 -1.91 6.87
N ASN A 150 -6.37 -2.35 7.06
CA ASN A 150 -5.93 -3.01 8.28
C ASN A 150 -5.11 -2.02 9.13
N CYS A 151 -5.50 -1.86 10.39
CA CYS A 151 -4.82 -1.01 11.36
C CYS A 151 -4.25 -1.88 12.48
N GLU A 152 -2.93 -1.90 12.63
CA GLU A 152 -2.28 -2.61 13.73
C GLU A 152 -2.82 -2.11 15.07
N LYS A 153 -3.12 -3.03 16.01
CA LYS A 153 -3.80 -2.68 17.27
C LYS A 153 -2.97 -1.72 18.14
N ASP A 154 -1.66 -1.82 18.06
CA ASP A 154 -0.75 -0.96 18.83
C ASP A 154 -0.60 0.44 18.20
N ASN A 155 -1.00 0.62 16.94
CA ASN A 155 -0.95 1.92 16.27
C ASN A 155 -2.17 2.80 16.60
N THR A 156 -2.27 3.20 17.87
CA THR A 156 -3.39 4.01 18.38
C THR A 156 -3.56 5.37 17.68
N LYS A 157 -2.47 5.92 17.11
CA LYS A 157 -2.52 7.19 16.36
C LYS A 157 -3.21 7.00 15.02
N ALA A 158 -2.86 5.95 14.29
CA ALA A 158 -3.51 5.61 13.02
C ALA A 158 -4.97 5.26 13.24
N TYR A 159 -5.28 4.43 14.25
CA TYR A 159 -6.65 4.08 14.63
C TYR A 159 -7.53 5.33 14.83
N LYS A 160 -7.08 6.28 15.66
CA LYS A 160 -7.80 7.54 15.92
C LYS A 160 -7.98 8.40 14.65
N LEU A 161 -7.03 8.36 13.73
CA LEU A 161 -7.14 9.06 12.44
C LEU A 161 -8.23 8.41 11.59
N TYR A 162 -8.22 7.08 11.46
CA TYR A 162 -9.20 6.33 10.68
C TYR A 162 -10.62 6.48 11.26
N GLU A 163 -10.76 6.34 12.58
CA GLU A 163 -12.03 6.57 13.29
C GLU A 163 -12.61 7.96 13.01
N LYS A 164 -11.80 9.02 13.10
CA LYS A 164 -12.21 10.41 12.78
C LYS A 164 -12.60 10.61 11.31
N LEU A 165 -12.14 9.74 10.41
CA LEU A 165 -12.53 9.75 8.99
C LEU A 165 -13.73 8.85 8.70
N GLY A 166 -14.29 8.21 9.74
CA GLY A 166 -15.51 7.40 9.64
C GLY A 166 -15.27 5.92 9.37
N TYR A 167 -14.03 5.43 9.49
CA TYR A 167 -13.75 4.00 9.45
C TYR A 167 -14.12 3.37 10.79
N MET A 168 -14.75 2.21 10.73
CA MET A 168 -15.18 1.45 11.91
C MET A 168 -14.56 0.05 11.91
N PRO A 169 -14.14 -0.47 13.06
CA PRO A 169 -13.65 -1.84 13.14
C PRO A 169 -14.79 -2.83 12.84
N GLU A 170 -14.59 -3.71 11.86
CA GLU A 170 -15.55 -4.74 11.45
C GLU A 170 -15.14 -6.12 11.95
N SER A 171 -13.82 -6.39 11.95
CA SER A 171 -13.25 -7.67 12.41
C SER A 171 -11.81 -7.49 12.89
N GLU A 172 -11.25 -8.56 13.42
CA GLU A 172 -9.85 -8.65 13.80
C GLU A 172 -9.16 -9.71 12.97
N ARG A 173 -7.86 -9.53 12.74
CA ARG A 173 -7.03 -10.52 12.04
C ARG A 173 -5.59 -10.46 12.53
N VAL A 174 -4.84 -11.49 12.20
CA VAL A 174 -3.39 -11.55 12.42
C VAL A 174 -2.72 -11.55 11.06
N LEU A 175 -1.80 -10.61 10.83
CA LEU A 175 -1.00 -10.48 9.61
C LEU A 175 0.46 -10.45 10.02
N SER A 176 1.29 -11.29 9.42
CA SER A 176 2.72 -11.41 9.74
C SER A 176 2.99 -11.56 11.26
N GLY A 177 2.08 -12.24 11.98
CA GLY A 177 2.19 -12.45 13.42
C GLY A 177 1.70 -11.29 14.29
N HIS A 178 1.28 -10.16 13.72
CA HIS A 178 0.80 -8.98 14.44
C HIS A 178 -0.74 -8.89 14.42
N PRO A 179 -1.38 -8.42 15.52
CA PRO A 179 -2.83 -8.26 15.57
C PRO A 179 -3.29 -6.95 14.94
N TYR A 180 -4.29 -7.01 14.06
CA TYR A 180 -4.89 -5.87 13.37
C TYR A 180 -6.39 -5.78 13.60
N TYR A 181 -6.92 -4.55 13.55
CA TYR A 181 -8.32 -4.28 13.27
C TYR A 181 -8.52 -4.15 11.76
N HIS A 182 -9.43 -4.94 11.19
CA HIS A 182 -9.94 -4.70 9.86
C HIS A 182 -11.01 -3.63 9.96
N MET A 183 -10.72 -2.44 9.44
CA MET A 183 -11.61 -1.28 9.55
C MET A 183 -12.21 -0.95 8.19
N THR A 184 -13.50 -0.63 8.17
CA THR A 184 -14.25 -0.37 6.94
C THR A 184 -15.03 0.94 7.03
N LYS A 185 -15.37 1.46 5.84
CA LYS A 185 -16.22 2.64 5.66
C LYS A 185 -17.07 2.49 4.41
N SER A 186 -18.36 2.81 4.49
CA SER A 186 -19.20 2.99 3.29
C SER A 186 -18.82 4.25 2.54
N LEU A 187 -18.75 4.18 1.20
CA LEU A 187 -18.35 5.28 0.32
C LEU A 187 -19.55 6.04 -0.25
#